data_ae3921688713c392acca522aaa27d43d
#
_entry.id   ae3921688713c392acca522aaa27d43d
#
_cell.length_a   1.000
_cell.length_b   1.000
_cell.length_c   1.000
_cell.angle_alpha   90.00
_cell.angle_beta   90.00
_cell.angle_gamma   90.00
#
_symmetry.space_group_name_H-M   'P 1'
#
loop_
_entity.id
_entity.type
_entity.pdbx_description
1 polymer ?
#
loop_
_entity_poly.entity_id
_entity_poly.type
_entity_poly.pdbx_seq_one_letter_code
_entity_poly.pdbx_strand_id
1 'polypeptide(L)'
;KKEMNRLNSLEDTVNKNQMLFGIDQGAIYADIRIDHAKRISELDLDGYAVGGLAVGETHEEMYYILDETVPHLPRKKPTYLMGVGTPANILEGVDRGIDFFDCVYPSRNGRHGHVYTNQGKINLFNQKYEKDMRPIEEGCQCPACRRYSRAYIRHLLKAKEMLGMRLCVLHNLYFYNTMMEEIRDALDAGNFRSYKEEKLYNMGQIDREKEMSGQKKFH
;
A
#
# COMPACT_ATOMS: atom_id res chain seq x y z
N LYS A 1 -25.77 7.49 8.15
CA LYS A 1 -26.21 7.29 6.75
C LYS A 1 -27.49 8.06 6.40
N LYS A 2 -28.60 7.90 7.15
CA LYS A 2 -29.86 8.63 6.88
C LYS A 2 -29.64 10.14 6.81
N GLU A 3 -28.93 10.72 7.78
CA GLU A 3 -28.68 12.17 7.82
C GLU A 3 -27.74 12.60 6.67
N MET A 4 -26.72 11.82 6.36
CA MET A 4 -25.85 12.10 5.20
C MET A 4 -26.63 12.07 3.89
N ASN A 5 -27.51 11.07 3.69
CA ASN A 5 -28.36 11.01 2.50
C ASN A 5 -29.30 12.21 2.42
N ARG A 6 -29.87 12.66 3.58
CA ARG A 6 -30.67 13.87 3.66
C ARG A 6 -29.88 15.11 3.27
N LEU A 7 -28.67 15.27 3.80
CA LEU A 7 -27.77 16.39 3.46
C LEU A 7 -27.38 16.37 1.97
N ASN A 8 -27.07 15.19 1.42
CA ASN A 8 -26.74 15.04 -0.01
C ASN A 8 -27.91 15.40 -0.94
N SER A 9 -29.16 15.34 -0.46
CA SER A 9 -30.34 15.72 -1.22
C SER A 9 -30.66 17.23 -1.19
N LEU A 10 -30.04 18.02 -0.32
CA LEU A 10 -30.25 19.46 -0.25
C LEU A 10 -29.69 20.19 -1.47
N GLU A 11 -30.36 21.21 -1.94
CA GLU A 11 -29.98 21.96 -3.15
C GLU A 11 -28.64 22.66 -2.99
N ASP A 12 -28.37 23.21 -1.80
CA ASP A 12 -27.15 23.95 -1.46
C ASP A 12 -25.94 23.07 -1.13
N THR A 13 -26.09 21.74 -1.10
CA THR A 13 -24.99 20.84 -0.81
C THR A 13 -24.01 20.77 -1.99
N VAL A 14 -22.78 21.23 -1.78
CA VAL A 14 -21.71 21.28 -2.80
C VAL A 14 -21.27 19.89 -3.24
N ASN A 15 -21.12 18.94 -2.29
CA ASN A 15 -20.77 17.56 -2.58
C ASN A 15 -21.94 16.63 -2.28
N LYS A 16 -22.67 16.25 -3.32
CA LYS A 16 -23.86 15.37 -3.22
C LYS A 16 -23.52 13.88 -3.21
N ASN A 17 -22.24 13.54 -3.42
CA ASN A 17 -21.77 12.16 -3.55
C ASN A 17 -20.90 11.72 -2.36
N GLN A 18 -21.14 12.30 -1.18
CA GLN A 18 -20.43 11.87 0.04
C GLN A 18 -20.79 10.43 0.39
N MET A 19 -19.78 9.66 0.74
CA MET A 19 -19.91 8.27 1.18
C MET A 19 -19.55 8.14 2.66
N LEU A 20 -20.19 7.19 3.34
CA LEU A 20 -19.91 6.87 4.73
C LEU A 20 -19.36 5.45 4.86
N PHE A 21 -18.17 5.35 5.43
CA PHE A 21 -17.50 4.07 5.70
C PHE A 21 -17.63 3.71 7.19
N GLY A 22 -17.96 2.45 7.47
CA GLY A 22 -17.86 1.88 8.80
C GLY A 22 -16.45 1.37 9.04
N ILE A 23 -15.90 1.63 10.23
CA ILE A 23 -14.53 1.19 10.56
C ILE A 23 -14.60 0.03 11.53
N ASP A 24 -14.13 -1.14 11.11
CA ASP A 24 -13.93 -2.27 11.99
C ASP A 24 -12.72 -2.02 12.89
N GLN A 25 -12.89 -2.31 14.18
CA GLN A 25 -11.90 -2.13 15.23
C GLN A 25 -11.88 -3.36 16.17
N GLY A 26 -10.78 -3.57 16.87
CA GLY A 26 -10.65 -4.68 17.83
C GLY A 26 -9.18 -5.12 18.04
N ALA A 27 -8.21 -4.27 17.73
CA ALA A 27 -6.77 -4.57 17.81
C ALA A 27 -6.44 -5.91 17.11
N ILE A 28 -5.75 -6.84 17.77
CA ILE A 28 -5.39 -8.17 17.27
C ILE A 28 -6.31 -9.29 17.81
N TYR A 29 -7.50 -8.94 18.33
CA TYR A 29 -8.45 -9.90 18.87
C TYR A 29 -9.50 -10.27 17.82
N ALA A 30 -9.33 -11.44 17.20
CA ALA A 30 -10.15 -11.89 16.07
C ALA A 30 -11.64 -12.02 16.44
N ASP A 31 -11.97 -12.53 17.62
CA ASP A 31 -13.35 -12.69 18.11
C ASP A 31 -14.09 -11.34 18.20
N ILE A 32 -13.41 -10.32 18.74
CA ILE A 32 -13.95 -8.95 18.83
C ILE A 32 -14.16 -8.36 17.43
N ARG A 33 -13.19 -8.53 16.54
CA ARG A 33 -13.29 -8.01 15.16
C ARG A 33 -14.39 -8.69 14.36
N ILE A 34 -14.52 -10.00 14.46
CA ILE A 34 -15.57 -10.76 13.77
C ILE A 34 -16.96 -10.30 14.23
N ASP A 35 -17.17 -10.16 15.54
CA ASP A 35 -18.44 -9.66 16.08
C ASP A 35 -18.71 -8.22 15.59
N HIS A 36 -17.70 -7.35 15.66
CA HIS A 36 -17.82 -5.97 15.23
C HIS A 36 -18.07 -5.86 13.71
N ALA A 37 -17.32 -6.59 12.88
CA ALA A 37 -17.51 -6.61 11.42
C ALA A 37 -18.92 -7.03 11.04
N LYS A 38 -19.48 -8.07 11.67
CA LYS A 38 -20.87 -8.50 11.47
C LYS A 38 -21.86 -7.38 11.79
N ARG A 39 -21.70 -6.73 12.95
CA ARG A 39 -22.62 -5.67 13.40
C ARG A 39 -22.56 -4.42 12.51
N ILE A 40 -21.35 -3.96 12.13
CA ILE A 40 -21.27 -2.78 11.24
C ILE A 40 -21.78 -3.09 9.83
N SER A 41 -21.69 -4.34 9.38
CA SER A 41 -22.20 -4.77 8.08
C SER A 41 -23.73 -4.65 7.98
N GLU A 42 -24.44 -4.79 9.09
CA GLU A 42 -25.92 -4.60 9.17
C GLU A 42 -26.36 -3.15 8.91
N LEU A 43 -25.44 -2.19 9.01
CA LEU A 43 -25.74 -0.77 8.83
C LEU A 43 -25.90 -0.36 7.35
N ASP A 44 -25.62 -1.23 6.41
CA ASP A 44 -25.65 -0.99 4.95
C ASP A 44 -24.96 0.33 4.55
N LEU A 45 -23.70 0.47 4.91
CA LEU A 45 -22.87 1.63 4.61
C LEU A 45 -22.36 1.61 3.17
N ASP A 46 -21.72 2.68 2.71
CA ASP A 46 -21.19 2.78 1.35
C ASP A 46 -19.92 1.96 1.16
N GLY A 47 -19.18 1.72 2.24
CA GLY A 47 -18.00 0.90 2.30
C GLY A 47 -17.59 0.59 3.74
N TYR A 48 -16.52 -0.18 3.89
CA TYR A 48 -16.02 -0.60 5.18
C TYR A 48 -14.50 -0.42 5.25
N ALA A 49 -13.99 -0.15 6.43
CA ALA A 49 -12.57 -0.02 6.67
C ALA A 49 -12.13 -0.98 7.78
N VAL A 50 -10.92 -1.46 7.68
CA VAL A 50 -10.21 -2.16 8.77
C VAL A 50 -9.21 -1.18 9.36
N GLY A 51 -9.50 -0.72 10.57
CA GLY A 51 -8.67 0.23 11.32
C GLY A 51 -7.94 -0.42 12.49
N GLY A 52 -7.05 0.33 13.15
CA GLY A 52 -6.34 -0.13 14.35
C GLY A 52 -5.34 -1.26 14.09
N LEU A 53 -4.81 -1.37 12.87
CA LEU A 53 -3.67 -2.20 12.50
C LEU A 53 -2.50 -1.31 12.05
N ALA A 54 -1.31 -1.88 11.87
CA ALA A 54 -0.05 -1.16 11.59
C ALA A 54 0.35 -0.18 12.70
N VAL A 55 0.05 -0.53 13.95
CA VAL A 55 0.34 0.27 15.16
C VAL A 55 1.30 -0.41 16.13
N GLY A 56 1.92 -1.53 15.73
CA GLY A 56 2.94 -2.23 16.51
C GLY A 56 2.88 -3.76 16.48
N GLU A 57 1.82 -4.32 15.90
CA GLU A 57 1.72 -5.76 15.63
C GLU A 57 2.67 -6.18 14.49
N THR A 58 2.96 -7.48 14.43
CA THR A 58 3.73 -8.08 13.33
C THR A 58 2.91 -8.11 12.04
N HIS A 59 3.58 -8.28 10.89
CA HIS A 59 2.88 -8.46 9.62
C HIS A 59 2.02 -9.72 9.62
N GLU A 60 2.51 -10.80 10.25
CA GLU A 60 1.79 -12.06 10.37
C GLU A 60 0.50 -11.89 11.18
N GLU A 61 0.55 -11.17 12.30
CA GLU A 61 -0.64 -10.85 13.09
C GLU A 61 -1.63 -10.01 12.29
N MET A 62 -1.15 -9.00 11.57
CA MET A 62 -2.00 -8.18 10.68
C MET A 62 -2.67 -9.06 9.61
N TYR A 63 -1.92 -9.94 8.93
CA TYR A 63 -2.49 -10.81 7.89
C TYR A 63 -3.49 -11.80 8.46
N TYR A 64 -3.19 -12.40 9.62
CA TYR A 64 -4.13 -13.26 10.34
C TYR A 64 -5.44 -12.52 10.64
N ILE A 65 -5.36 -11.31 11.15
CA ILE A 65 -6.56 -10.50 11.45
C ILE A 65 -7.34 -10.15 10.18
N LEU A 66 -6.67 -9.89 9.07
CA LEU A 66 -7.36 -9.67 7.79
C LEU A 66 -8.06 -10.94 7.31
N ASP A 67 -7.41 -12.10 7.41
CA ASP A 67 -8.00 -13.40 7.05
C ASP A 67 -9.26 -13.71 7.86
N GLU A 68 -9.28 -13.34 9.15
CA GLU A 68 -10.43 -13.56 10.04
C GLU A 68 -11.54 -12.50 9.86
N THR A 69 -11.19 -11.26 9.55
CA THR A 69 -12.15 -10.13 9.58
C THR A 69 -12.82 -9.88 8.22
N VAL A 70 -12.02 -9.81 7.14
CA VAL A 70 -12.50 -9.39 5.81
C VAL A 70 -13.62 -10.30 5.27
N PRO A 71 -13.64 -11.63 5.48
CA PRO A 71 -14.73 -12.48 5.03
C PRO A 71 -16.11 -12.12 5.62
N HIS A 72 -16.14 -11.39 6.73
CA HIS A 72 -17.37 -10.95 7.40
C HIS A 72 -17.85 -9.56 6.94
N LEU A 73 -17.08 -8.87 6.10
CA LEU A 73 -17.48 -7.62 5.46
C LEU A 73 -18.20 -7.88 4.13
N PRO A 74 -19.12 -6.99 3.69
CA PRO A 74 -19.88 -7.17 2.46
C PRO A 74 -19.00 -7.09 1.20
N ARG A 75 -18.83 -8.21 0.49
CA ARG A 75 -17.97 -8.34 -0.71
C ARG A 75 -18.30 -7.37 -1.86
N LYS A 76 -19.52 -6.81 -1.91
CA LYS A 76 -19.96 -5.87 -2.96
C LYS A 76 -19.71 -4.41 -2.58
N LYS A 77 -19.10 -4.15 -1.45
CA LYS A 77 -18.76 -2.83 -0.96
C LYS A 77 -17.25 -2.69 -0.89
N PRO A 78 -16.69 -1.51 -1.17
CA PRO A 78 -15.25 -1.31 -1.09
C PRO A 78 -14.72 -1.49 0.35
N THR A 79 -13.59 -2.16 0.46
CA THR A 79 -12.88 -2.40 1.73
C THR A 79 -11.57 -1.64 1.78
N TYR A 80 -11.38 -0.86 2.82
CA TYR A 80 -10.25 0.03 3.02
C TYR A 80 -9.38 -0.43 4.20
N LEU A 81 -8.08 -0.66 3.97
CA LEU A 81 -7.12 -0.93 5.04
C LEU A 81 -6.37 0.34 5.41
N MET A 82 -6.63 0.84 6.61
CA MET A 82 -6.15 2.14 7.08
C MET A 82 -4.68 2.10 7.50
N GLY A 83 -3.90 3.09 7.04
CA GLY A 83 -2.52 3.31 7.48
C GLY A 83 -1.48 2.32 6.95
N VAL A 84 -1.85 1.45 6.01
CA VAL A 84 -1.00 0.39 5.44
C VAL A 84 -0.70 0.69 3.96
N GLY A 85 0.48 0.51 3.41
CA GLY A 85 1.67 -0.04 4.02
C GLY A 85 2.85 -0.09 3.07
N THR A 86 3.70 -1.07 3.28
CA THR A 86 4.77 -1.39 2.33
C THR A 86 4.19 -2.00 1.04
N PRO A 87 4.94 -2.05 -0.08
CA PRO A 87 4.48 -2.74 -1.28
C PRO A 87 4.03 -4.19 -1.02
N ALA A 88 4.76 -4.93 -0.16
CA ALA A 88 4.40 -6.28 0.22
C ALA A 88 3.06 -6.32 0.99
N ASN A 89 2.85 -5.41 1.95
CA ASN A 89 1.59 -5.34 2.69
C ASN A 89 0.40 -5.02 1.79
N ILE A 90 0.59 -4.18 0.76
CA ILE A 90 -0.46 -3.87 -0.22
C ILE A 90 -0.82 -5.13 -1.03
N LEU A 91 0.17 -5.84 -1.57
CA LEU A 91 -0.04 -7.09 -2.31
C LEU A 91 -0.76 -8.16 -1.47
N GLU A 92 -0.33 -8.32 -0.21
CA GLU A 92 -0.96 -9.25 0.74
C GLU A 92 -2.37 -8.79 1.17
N GLY A 93 -2.60 -7.47 1.28
CA GLY A 93 -3.92 -6.91 1.55
C GLY A 93 -4.91 -7.15 0.41
N VAL A 94 -4.49 -6.91 -0.84
CA VAL A 94 -5.33 -7.15 -2.02
C VAL A 94 -5.69 -8.63 -2.14
N ASP A 95 -4.75 -9.55 -1.89
CA ASP A 95 -5.00 -11.00 -1.87
C ASP A 95 -6.09 -11.42 -0.86
N ARG A 96 -6.28 -10.61 0.19
CA ARG A 96 -7.28 -10.79 1.25
C ARG A 96 -8.57 -9.99 1.05
N GLY A 97 -8.71 -9.32 -0.09
CA GLY A 97 -9.92 -8.58 -0.46
C GLY A 97 -9.96 -7.12 0.00
N ILE A 98 -8.80 -6.50 0.18
CA ILE A 98 -8.69 -5.04 0.40
C ILE A 98 -8.63 -4.33 -0.95
N ASP A 99 -9.45 -3.29 -1.10
CA ASP A 99 -9.57 -2.55 -2.36
C ASP A 99 -8.69 -1.29 -2.40
N PHE A 100 -8.47 -0.61 -1.27
CA PHE A 100 -7.65 0.61 -1.23
C PHE A 100 -7.01 0.88 0.12
N PHE A 101 -6.00 1.76 0.10
CA PHE A 101 -5.06 1.98 1.19
C PHE A 101 -4.71 3.46 1.30
N ASP A 102 -4.29 3.89 2.48
CA ASP A 102 -3.50 5.10 2.66
C ASP A 102 -2.20 4.76 3.38
N CYS A 103 -1.14 5.48 3.08
CA CYS A 103 0.12 5.23 3.75
C CYS A 103 1.09 6.42 3.69
N VAL A 104 1.78 6.67 4.80
CA VAL A 104 2.86 7.65 4.86
C VAL A 104 4.20 7.13 4.31
N TYR A 105 4.35 5.82 4.10
CA TYR A 105 5.61 5.17 3.74
C TYR A 105 6.28 5.76 2.48
N PRO A 106 5.58 5.98 1.36
CA PRO A 106 6.20 6.51 0.16
C PRO A 106 6.88 7.86 0.41
N SER A 107 6.17 8.79 1.02
CA SER A 107 6.69 10.13 1.29
C SER A 107 7.67 10.15 2.46
N ARG A 108 7.41 9.42 3.54
CA ARG A 108 8.31 9.32 4.70
C ARG A 108 9.66 8.74 4.28
N ASN A 109 9.68 7.60 3.59
CA ASN A 109 10.92 6.99 3.10
C ASN A 109 11.64 7.89 2.09
N GLY A 110 10.92 8.52 1.15
CA GLY A 110 11.49 9.44 0.18
C GLY A 110 12.22 10.61 0.83
N ARG A 111 11.66 11.20 1.87
CA ARG A 111 12.32 12.27 2.63
C ARG A 111 13.64 11.83 3.29
N HIS A 112 13.80 10.52 3.54
CA HIS A 112 15.02 9.94 4.09
C HIS A 112 15.91 9.28 3.03
N GLY A 113 15.71 9.60 1.74
CA GLY A 113 16.52 9.10 0.63
C GLY A 113 16.31 7.61 0.32
N HIS A 114 15.29 6.99 0.89
CA HIS A 114 14.90 5.62 0.57
C HIS A 114 13.86 5.64 -0.54
N VAL A 115 14.15 4.94 -1.64
CA VAL A 115 13.25 4.84 -2.79
C VAL A 115 12.94 3.38 -3.12
N TYR A 116 11.74 3.14 -3.62
CA TYR A 116 11.27 1.81 -4.00
C TYR A 116 11.50 1.58 -5.49
N THR A 117 11.92 0.37 -5.82
CA THR A 117 12.08 -0.09 -7.20
C THR A 117 11.49 -1.48 -7.35
N ASN A 118 11.31 -1.96 -8.58
CA ASN A 118 10.89 -3.34 -8.83
C ASN A 118 11.88 -4.39 -8.34
N GLN A 119 13.09 -3.98 -7.96
CA GLN A 119 14.13 -4.83 -7.37
C GLN A 119 14.31 -4.57 -5.87
N GLY A 120 13.34 -3.95 -5.22
CA GLY A 120 13.35 -3.66 -3.79
C GLY A 120 13.71 -2.21 -3.45
N LYS A 121 13.85 -1.98 -2.15
CA LYS A 121 14.12 -0.63 -1.60
C LYS A 121 15.61 -0.34 -1.61
N ILE A 122 16.01 0.81 -2.12
CA ILE A 122 17.39 1.30 -2.12
C ILE A 122 17.52 2.60 -1.32
N ASN A 123 18.71 2.81 -0.72
CA ASN A 123 19.04 4.04 -0.02
C ASN A 123 20.03 4.84 -0.84
N LEU A 124 19.59 5.98 -1.38
CA LEU A 124 20.41 6.85 -2.23
C LEU A 124 21.54 7.57 -1.50
N PHE A 125 21.58 7.55 -0.15
CA PHE A 125 22.75 8.04 0.59
C PHE A 125 23.98 7.13 0.45
N ASN A 126 23.82 5.88 0.02
CA ASN A 126 24.92 4.94 -0.11
C ASN A 126 25.98 5.42 -1.10
N GLN A 127 27.25 5.18 -0.76
CA GLN A 127 28.40 5.66 -1.52
C GLN A 127 28.43 5.08 -2.95
N LYS A 128 27.94 3.87 -3.16
CA LYS A 128 27.88 3.23 -4.49
C LYS A 128 27.12 4.06 -5.54
N TYR A 129 26.26 5.01 -5.13
CA TYR A 129 25.50 5.87 -6.03
C TYR A 129 26.17 7.21 -6.32
N GLU A 130 27.38 7.46 -5.81
CA GLU A 130 28.07 8.75 -5.93
C GLU A 130 28.38 9.12 -7.38
N LYS A 131 28.68 8.15 -8.20
CA LYS A 131 28.98 8.30 -9.63
C LYS A 131 27.99 7.55 -10.54
N ASP A 132 26.85 7.12 -9.99
CA ASP A 132 25.84 6.35 -10.74
C ASP A 132 24.95 7.28 -11.57
N MET A 133 25.21 7.35 -12.87
CA MET A 133 24.50 8.22 -13.81
C MET A 133 23.14 7.66 -14.25
N ARG A 134 22.78 6.44 -13.82
CA ARG A 134 21.48 5.82 -14.12
C ARG A 134 20.34 6.53 -13.35
N PRO A 135 19.09 6.45 -13.84
CA PRO A 135 17.92 6.89 -13.08
C PRO A 135 17.72 6.07 -11.81
N ILE A 136 16.80 6.46 -10.93
CA ILE A 136 16.43 5.64 -9.77
C ILE A 136 16.03 4.24 -10.23
N GLU A 137 15.21 4.16 -11.27
CA GLU A 137 14.80 2.91 -11.89
C GLU A 137 14.78 3.03 -13.40
N GLU A 138 15.39 2.06 -14.09
CA GLU A 138 15.41 2.01 -15.55
C GLU A 138 13.98 1.79 -16.08
N GLY A 139 13.62 2.51 -17.14
CA GLY A 139 12.29 2.44 -17.74
C GLY A 139 11.21 3.24 -17.01
N CYS A 140 11.44 3.68 -15.77
CA CYS A 140 10.47 4.44 -15.00
C CYS A 140 10.18 5.81 -15.63
N GLN A 141 8.89 6.13 -15.82
CA GLN A 141 8.44 7.36 -16.49
C GLN A 141 8.21 8.53 -15.52
N CYS A 142 8.51 8.39 -14.23
CA CYS A 142 8.33 9.48 -13.29
C CYS A 142 9.24 10.69 -13.62
N PRO A 143 8.84 11.92 -13.23
CA PRO A 143 9.62 13.12 -13.52
C PRO A 143 11.05 13.09 -12.97
N ALA A 144 11.28 12.35 -11.86
CA ALA A 144 12.61 12.20 -11.28
C ALA A 144 13.51 11.32 -12.16
N CYS A 145 13.06 10.13 -12.55
CA CYS A 145 13.83 9.19 -13.37
C CYS A 145 14.11 9.71 -14.78
N ARG A 146 13.14 10.44 -15.37
CA ARG A 146 13.30 11.00 -16.72
C ARG A 146 14.35 12.10 -16.84
N ARG A 147 14.72 12.76 -15.74
CA ARG A 147 15.54 13.98 -15.78
C ARG A 147 16.79 13.93 -14.92
N TYR A 148 16.83 13.05 -13.92
CA TYR A 148 17.89 13.09 -12.92
C TYR A 148 18.50 11.72 -12.67
N SER A 149 19.83 11.68 -12.46
CA SER A 149 20.55 10.49 -12.10
C SER A 149 20.55 10.24 -10.59
N ARG A 150 20.83 9.01 -10.20
CA ARG A 150 21.07 8.63 -8.79
C ARG A 150 22.18 9.48 -8.17
N ALA A 151 23.27 9.72 -8.90
CA ALA A 151 24.39 10.55 -8.46
C ALA A 151 23.94 11.97 -8.13
N TYR A 152 23.15 12.59 -9.00
CA TYR A 152 22.66 13.96 -8.77
C TYR A 152 21.70 14.03 -7.59
N ILE A 153 20.73 13.09 -7.49
CA ILE A 153 19.79 13.05 -6.37
C ILE A 153 20.56 12.84 -5.05
N ARG A 154 21.55 11.92 -5.05
CA ARG A 154 22.41 11.72 -3.89
C ARG A 154 23.17 12.98 -3.49
N HIS A 155 23.73 13.71 -4.47
CA HIS A 155 24.39 14.99 -4.21
C HIS A 155 23.43 15.97 -3.50
N LEU A 156 22.22 16.15 -4.00
CA LEU A 156 21.22 17.01 -3.38
C LEU A 156 20.89 16.57 -1.94
N LEU A 157 20.69 15.27 -1.72
CA LEU A 157 20.43 14.74 -0.38
C LEU A 157 21.59 14.98 0.58
N LYS A 158 22.85 14.81 0.13
CA LYS A 158 24.06 15.08 0.92
C LYS A 158 24.23 16.57 1.22
N ALA A 159 23.88 17.43 0.26
CA ALA A 159 23.86 18.88 0.42
C ALA A 159 22.67 19.39 1.26
N LYS A 160 21.78 18.47 1.71
CA LYS A 160 20.54 18.78 2.44
C LYS A 160 19.57 19.68 1.65
N GLU A 161 19.62 19.60 0.33
CA GLU A 161 18.71 20.31 -0.55
C GLU A 161 17.32 19.64 -0.58
N MET A 162 16.28 20.44 -0.37
CA MET A 162 14.90 19.94 -0.35
C MET A 162 14.48 19.29 -1.66
N LEU A 163 15.05 19.73 -2.78
CA LEU A 163 14.79 19.14 -4.10
C LEU A 163 15.12 17.63 -4.13
N GLY A 164 16.21 17.21 -3.47
CA GLY A 164 16.57 15.79 -3.38
C GLY A 164 15.47 14.94 -2.73
N MET A 165 14.94 15.42 -1.60
CA MET A 165 13.81 14.76 -0.91
C MET A 165 12.55 14.75 -1.78
N ARG A 166 12.22 15.87 -2.43
CA ARG A 166 11.07 15.98 -3.33
C ARG A 166 11.15 15.00 -4.49
N LEU A 167 12.31 14.85 -5.12
CA LEU A 167 12.52 13.90 -6.23
C LEU A 167 12.32 12.45 -5.78
N CYS A 168 12.84 12.08 -4.60
CA CYS A 168 12.61 10.77 -4.00
C CYS A 168 11.12 10.50 -3.73
N VAL A 169 10.41 11.49 -3.16
CA VAL A 169 8.97 11.39 -2.88
C VAL A 169 8.18 11.24 -4.18
N LEU A 170 8.46 12.06 -5.20
CA LEU A 170 7.80 11.97 -6.51
C LEU A 170 7.98 10.58 -7.14
N HIS A 171 9.19 10.02 -7.07
CA HIS A 171 9.45 8.68 -7.57
C HIS A 171 8.65 7.63 -6.78
N ASN A 172 8.69 7.68 -5.45
CA ASN A 172 7.97 6.71 -4.62
C ASN A 172 6.45 6.75 -4.84
N LEU A 173 5.86 7.94 -4.93
CA LEU A 173 4.42 8.07 -5.21
C LEU A 173 4.08 7.50 -6.60
N TYR A 174 4.92 7.79 -7.60
CA TYR A 174 4.75 7.22 -8.93
C TYR A 174 4.84 5.68 -8.89
N PHE A 175 5.85 5.13 -8.22
CA PHE A 175 6.02 3.69 -8.06
C PHE A 175 4.77 3.03 -7.44
N TYR A 176 4.24 3.59 -6.36
CA TYR A 176 3.05 3.04 -5.69
C TYR A 176 1.81 3.11 -6.59
N ASN A 177 1.59 4.23 -7.28
CA ASN A 177 0.45 4.37 -8.17
C ASN A 177 0.53 3.40 -9.36
N THR A 178 1.72 3.27 -9.98
CA THR A 178 1.94 2.30 -11.07
C THR A 178 1.73 0.87 -10.58
N MET A 179 2.21 0.52 -9.39
CA MET A 179 1.97 -0.80 -8.81
C MET A 179 0.46 -1.07 -8.59
N MET A 180 -0.32 -0.06 -8.18
CA MET A 180 -1.78 -0.21 -8.05
C MET A 180 -2.47 -0.36 -9.42
N GLU A 181 -1.95 0.25 -10.47
CA GLU A 181 -2.41 0.02 -11.85
C GLU A 181 -2.11 -1.41 -12.29
N GLU A 182 -0.87 -1.87 -12.12
CA GLU A 182 -0.45 -3.25 -12.42
C GLU A 182 -1.27 -4.30 -11.65
N ILE A 183 -1.61 -4.03 -10.37
CA ILE A 183 -2.49 -4.88 -9.56
C ILE A 183 -3.87 -4.99 -10.19
N ARG A 184 -4.48 -3.86 -10.61
CA ARG A 184 -5.80 -3.88 -11.25
C ARG A 184 -5.77 -4.66 -12.56
N ASP A 185 -4.77 -4.42 -13.39
CA ASP A 185 -4.59 -5.14 -14.65
C ASP A 185 -4.44 -6.65 -14.43
N ALA A 186 -3.69 -7.04 -13.40
CA ALA A 186 -3.49 -8.44 -13.05
C ALA A 186 -4.78 -9.10 -12.48
N LEU A 187 -5.60 -8.36 -11.74
CA LEU A 187 -6.90 -8.82 -11.27
C LEU A 187 -7.86 -9.01 -12.44
N ASP A 188 -7.94 -8.04 -13.36
CA ASP A 188 -8.80 -8.09 -14.55
C ASP A 188 -8.39 -9.23 -15.49
N ALA A 189 -7.09 -9.50 -15.60
CA ALA A 189 -6.54 -10.63 -16.37
C ALA A 189 -6.67 -11.99 -15.65
N GLY A 190 -7.08 -12.03 -14.38
CA GLY A 190 -7.20 -13.26 -13.59
C GLY A 190 -5.86 -13.91 -13.22
N ASN A 191 -4.75 -13.17 -13.26
CA ASN A 191 -3.40 -13.68 -12.98
C ASN A 191 -2.71 -12.99 -11.79
N PHE A 192 -3.48 -12.33 -10.93
CA PHE A 192 -2.96 -11.55 -9.78
C PHE A 192 -2.01 -12.37 -8.89
N ARG A 193 -2.29 -13.64 -8.66
CA ARG A 193 -1.44 -14.49 -7.82
C ARG A 193 -0.02 -14.60 -8.38
N SER A 194 0.12 -14.89 -9.68
CA SER A 194 1.42 -14.97 -10.34
C SER A 194 2.14 -13.62 -10.33
N TYR A 195 1.41 -12.52 -10.57
CA TYR A 195 1.94 -11.15 -10.47
C TYR A 195 2.48 -10.87 -9.06
N LYS A 196 1.69 -11.19 -8.01
CA LYS A 196 2.08 -11.00 -6.61
C LYS A 196 3.38 -11.74 -6.28
N GLU A 197 3.44 -13.03 -6.62
CA GLU A 197 4.61 -13.89 -6.36
C GLU A 197 5.86 -13.36 -7.07
N GLU A 198 5.75 -12.97 -8.34
CA GLU A 198 6.84 -12.40 -9.11
C GLU A 198 7.31 -11.06 -8.52
N LYS A 199 6.38 -10.17 -8.19
CA LYS A 199 6.68 -8.85 -7.61
C LYS A 199 7.39 -8.98 -6.27
N LEU A 200 6.89 -9.84 -5.37
CA LEU A 200 7.50 -10.08 -4.06
C LEU A 200 8.90 -10.70 -4.19
N TYR A 201 9.09 -11.65 -5.10
CA TYR A 201 10.39 -12.24 -5.38
C TYR A 201 11.39 -11.19 -5.87
N ASN A 202 11.03 -10.42 -6.90
CA ASN A 202 11.89 -9.39 -7.47
C ASN A 202 12.29 -8.32 -6.45
N MET A 203 11.39 -8.03 -5.51
CA MET A 203 11.65 -7.08 -4.41
C MET A 203 12.43 -7.71 -3.23
N GLY A 204 12.80 -8.99 -3.31
CA GLY A 204 13.53 -9.71 -2.26
C GLY A 204 12.72 -9.94 -0.98
N GLN A 205 11.40 -10.03 -1.09
CA GLN A 205 10.49 -10.29 0.03
C GLN A 205 10.21 -11.79 0.24
N ILE A 206 10.38 -12.59 -0.80
CA ILE A 206 10.25 -14.06 -0.77
C ILE A 206 11.43 -14.72 -1.48
N ASP A 207 11.71 -15.97 -1.08
CA ASP A 207 12.74 -16.82 -1.66
C ASP A 207 12.06 -18.03 -2.33
N ARG A 208 12.09 -18.10 -3.67
CA ARG A 208 11.44 -19.18 -4.45
C ARG A 208 11.94 -20.59 -4.08
N GLU A 209 13.19 -20.72 -3.68
CA GLU A 209 13.74 -22.04 -3.30
C GLU A 209 13.13 -22.56 -1.99
N LYS A 210 12.81 -21.66 -1.05
CA LYS A 210 12.18 -22.01 0.22
C LYS A 210 10.69 -22.31 0.09
N GLU A 211 9.98 -21.65 -0.81
CA GLU A 211 8.56 -21.94 -1.07
C GLU A 211 8.39 -23.30 -1.76
N MET A 212 9.24 -23.64 -2.73
CA MET A 212 9.20 -24.94 -3.41
C MET A 212 9.54 -26.11 -2.47
N SER A 213 10.30 -25.86 -1.40
CA SER A 213 10.65 -26.88 -0.39
C SER A 213 9.61 -27.09 0.70
N GLY A 214 8.50 -26.34 0.69
CA GLY A 214 7.42 -26.45 1.67
C GLY A 214 7.78 -26.00 3.09
N GLN A 215 8.98 -25.41 3.28
CA GLN A 215 9.41 -24.86 4.55
C GLN A 215 8.99 -23.40 4.67
N LYS A 216 7.72 -23.16 5.01
CA LYS A 216 7.29 -21.87 5.54
C LYS A 216 7.97 -21.66 6.91
N LYS A 217 9.14 -21.06 6.92
CA LYS A 217 9.65 -20.42 8.13
C LYS A 217 9.18 -18.97 8.10
N PHE A 218 8.11 -18.72 8.83
CA PHE A 218 7.76 -17.37 9.26
C PHE A 218 8.91 -16.87 10.15
N HIS A 219 9.52 -15.77 9.78
CA HIS A 219 10.44 -14.99 10.61
C HIS A 219 9.89 -13.59 10.78
#